data_81b13a72cc0d8467f8ffe496662ebf43
#
_entry.id   81b13a72cc0d8467f8ffe496662ebf43
#
_cell.length_a   1.000
_cell.length_b   1.000
_cell.length_c   1.000
_cell.angle_alpha   90.00
_cell.angle_beta   90.00
_cell.angle_gamma   90.00
#
_symmetry.space_group_name_H-M   'P 1'
#
loop_
_entity.id
_entity.type
_entity.pdbx_description
1 polymer ?
#
loop_
_entity_poly.entity_id
_entity_poly.type
_entity_poly.pdbx_seq_one_letter_code
_entity_poly.pdbx_strand_id
1 'polypeptide(L)'
;SWVFGDSMEPTYLNGEVVLIKQTGFDYDGAVYAVDWDGQTYIKKVYREEEGLRLVSLNKRYGDKFAPYDEDPRIIGKIVGNFMPVEG
;
A
#
# COMPACT_ATOMS: atom_id res chain seq x y z
N SER A 1 -3.90 10.39 1.07
CA SER A 1 -3.47 9.87 -0.23
C SER A 1 -4.65 9.26 -0.97
N TRP A 2 -4.62 9.28 -2.29
CA TRP A 2 -5.66 8.75 -3.14
C TRP A 2 -5.35 7.32 -3.56
N VAL A 3 -6.39 6.49 -3.65
CA VAL A 3 -6.29 5.15 -4.22
C VAL A 3 -6.52 5.26 -5.73
N PHE A 4 -5.55 4.79 -6.51
CA PHE A 4 -5.65 4.72 -7.97
C PHE A 4 -5.69 3.27 -8.43
N GLY A 5 -6.64 2.98 -9.33
CA GLY A 5 -6.80 1.64 -9.86
C GLY A 5 -7.60 0.72 -8.94
N ASP A 6 -7.60 -0.56 -9.26
CA ASP A 6 -8.47 -1.54 -8.61
C ASP A 6 -7.71 -2.67 -7.89
N SER A 7 -6.38 -2.55 -7.75
CA SER A 7 -5.58 -3.62 -7.16
C SER A 7 -5.89 -3.91 -5.69
N MET A 8 -6.51 -2.96 -5.00
CA MET A 8 -6.88 -3.10 -3.59
C MET A 8 -8.38 -3.30 -3.37
N GLU A 9 -9.16 -3.48 -4.45
CA GLU A 9 -10.57 -3.83 -4.31
C GLU A 9 -10.72 -5.25 -3.79
N PRO A 10 -11.80 -5.56 -3.06
CA PRO A 10 -12.92 -4.67 -2.75
C PRO A 10 -12.71 -3.78 -1.52
N THR A 11 -11.61 -3.92 -0.80
CA THR A 11 -11.41 -3.20 0.47
C THR A 11 -11.21 -1.70 0.25
N TYR A 12 -10.41 -1.33 -0.75
CA TYR A 12 -10.17 0.07 -1.11
C TYR A 12 -10.53 0.26 -2.57
N LEU A 13 -11.48 1.15 -2.83
CA LEU A 13 -11.97 1.40 -4.19
C LEU A 13 -11.16 2.50 -4.86
N ASN A 14 -11.07 2.44 -6.18
CA ASN A 14 -10.47 3.51 -6.96
C ASN A 14 -11.16 4.84 -6.64
N GLY A 15 -10.37 5.88 -6.38
CA GLY A 15 -10.89 7.21 -6.04
C GLY A 15 -11.11 7.44 -4.55
N GLU A 16 -10.97 6.44 -3.70
CA GLU A 16 -11.01 6.64 -2.25
C GLU A 16 -9.80 7.41 -1.76
N VAL A 17 -9.97 8.10 -0.63
CA VAL A 17 -8.90 8.75 0.11
C VAL A 17 -8.56 7.84 1.30
N VAL A 18 -7.28 7.60 1.52
CA VAL A 18 -6.80 6.83 2.66
C VAL A 18 -6.13 7.73 3.67
N LEU A 19 -6.31 7.40 4.93
CA LEU A 19 -5.67 8.09 6.05
C LEU A 19 -4.42 7.30 6.44
N ILE A 20 -3.28 7.97 6.44
CA ILE A 20 -1.98 7.37 6.70
C ILE A 20 -1.49 7.83 8.06
N LYS A 21 -1.18 6.88 8.93
CA LYS A 21 -0.51 7.17 10.19
C LYS A 21 1.00 6.95 9.98
N GLN A 22 1.79 8.00 10.17
CA GLN A 22 3.24 7.94 10.01
C GLN A 22 3.87 7.18 11.18
N THR A 23 3.76 5.88 11.11
CA THR A 23 4.47 4.96 12.02
C THR A 23 5.39 4.11 11.18
N GLY A 24 6.41 3.55 11.79
CA GLY A 24 7.24 2.55 11.12
C GLY A 24 6.44 1.30 10.83
N PHE A 25 7.14 0.30 10.32
CA PHE A 25 6.55 -0.99 10.04
C PHE A 25 6.15 -1.68 11.35
N ASP A 26 4.88 -2.06 11.50
CA ASP A 26 4.36 -2.72 12.69
C ASP A 26 4.41 -4.24 12.58
N TYR A 27 3.76 -4.79 11.55
CA TYR A 27 3.68 -6.23 11.38
C TYR A 27 3.40 -6.61 9.93
N ASP A 28 3.79 -7.81 9.58
CA ASP A 28 3.56 -8.36 8.24
C ASP A 28 2.06 -8.52 7.97
N GLY A 29 1.67 -8.16 6.75
CA GLY A 29 0.29 -8.29 6.30
C GLY A 29 -0.61 -7.11 6.57
N ALA A 30 -0.13 -6.09 7.30
CA ALA A 30 -0.86 -4.83 7.40
C ALA A 30 -0.75 -4.05 6.08
N VAL A 31 -1.67 -3.12 5.86
CA VAL A 31 -1.67 -2.29 4.66
C VAL A 31 -0.88 -1.02 4.93
N TYR A 32 0.08 -0.74 4.07
CA TYR A 32 0.93 0.44 4.16
C TYR A 32 0.94 1.20 2.85
N ALA A 33 1.25 2.50 2.96
CA ALA A 33 1.69 3.29 1.82
C ALA A 33 3.20 3.14 1.71
N VAL A 34 3.68 2.79 0.53
CA VAL A 34 5.09 2.51 0.27
C VAL A 34 5.53 3.32 -0.95
N ASP A 35 6.60 4.10 -0.79
CA ASP A 35 7.27 4.72 -1.93
C ASP A 35 8.34 3.77 -2.46
N TRP A 36 8.25 3.46 -3.73
CA TRP A 36 9.20 2.59 -4.40
C TRP A 36 9.15 2.82 -5.90
N ASP A 37 10.30 2.80 -6.54
CA ASP A 37 10.40 2.89 -8.01
C ASP A 37 9.63 4.10 -8.59
N GLY A 38 9.72 5.24 -7.91
CA GLY A 38 9.08 6.47 -8.35
C GLY A 38 7.56 6.53 -8.18
N GLN A 39 6.97 5.57 -7.50
CA GLN A 39 5.53 5.50 -7.29
C GLN A 39 5.20 5.27 -5.83
N THR A 40 3.98 5.66 -5.44
CA THR A 40 3.42 5.32 -4.15
C THR A 40 2.44 4.16 -4.32
N TYR A 41 2.69 3.09 -3.58
CA TYR A 41 1.84 1.91 -3.57
C TYR A 41 1.07 1.81 -2.26
N ILE A 42 -0.18 1.38 -2.34
CA ILE A 42 -0.98 1.00 -1.16
C ILE A 42 -1.18 -0.50 -1.27
N LYS A 43 -0.50 -1.25 -0.41
CA LYS A 43 -0.44 -2.72 -0.49
C LYS A 43 -0.33 -3.32 0.91
N LYS A 44 -0.73 -4.59 1.04
CA LYS A 44 -0.28 -5.39 2.18
C LYS A 44 1.21 -5.60 2.03
N VAL A 45 1.96 -5.43 3.11
CA VAL A 45 3.41 -5.51 3.07
C VAL A 45 3.92 -6.61 3.98
N TYR A 46 4.81 -7.42 3.43
CA TYR A 46 5.51 -8.47 4.16
C TYR A 46 6.99 -8.24 4.04
N ARG A 47 7.70 -8.27 5.15
CA ARG A 47 9.17 -8.18 5.15
C ARG A 47 9.74 -9.56 4.86
N GLU A 48 10.63 -9.59 3.89
CA GLU A 48 11.42 -10.77 3.54
C GLU A 48 12.89 -10.44 3.71
N GLU A 49 13.75 -11.44 3.55
CA GLU A 49 15.18 -11.27 3.80
C GLU A 49 15.81 -10.21 2.90
N GLU A 50 15.38 -10.14 1.65
CA GLU A 50 16.01 -9.26 0.66
C GLU A 50 15.15 -8.07 0.22
N GLY A 51 13.96 -7.94 0.74
CA GLY A 51 13.08 -6.85 0.34
C GLY A 51 11.69 -6.95 0.92
N LEU A 52 10.82 -6.10 0.41
CA LEU A 52 9.42 -6.05 0.78
C LEU A 52 8.57 -6.73 -0.30
N ARG A 53 7.71 -7.65 0.12
CA ARG A 53 6.69 -8.19 -0.76
C ARG A 53 5.44 -7.36 -0.63
N LEU A 54 4.99 -6.81 -1.76
CA LEU A 54 3.83 -5.95 -1.86
C LEU A 54 2.68 -6.76 -2.46
N VAL A 55 1.65 -7.00 -1.65
CA VAL A 55 0.56 -7.89 -2.01
C VAL A 55 -0.70 -7.09 -2.25
N SER A 56 -1.30 -7.26 -3.42
CA SER A 56 -2.58 -6.66 -3.75
C SER A 56 -3.72 -7.42 -3.08
N LEU A 57 -4.74 -6.71 -2.60
CA LEU A 57 -5.95 -7.34 -2.06
C LEU A 57 -6.82 -7.92 -3.16
N ASN A 58 -6.78 -7.32 -4.35
CA ASN A 58 -7.46 -7.87 -5.51
C ASN A 58 -6.65 -9.03 -6.08
N LYS A 59 -7.24 -10.22 -6.06
CA LYS A 59 -6.57 -11.46 -6.46
C LYS A 59 -6.21 -11.53 -7.94
N ARG A 60 -6.69 -10.59 -8.75
CA ARG A 60 -6.31 -10.49 -10.17
C ARG A 60 -4.88 -10.02 -10.37
N TYR A 61 -4.30 -9.40 -9.35
CA TYR A 61 -2.95 -8.82 -9.43
C TYR A 61 -1.97 -9.68 -8.66
N GLY A 62 -0.85 -9.98 -9.29
CA GLY A 62 0.24 -10.69 -8.65
C GLY A 62 1.00 -9.80 -7.68
N ASP A 63 1.80 -10.42 -6.83
CA ASP A 63 2.65 -9.70 -5.91
C ASP A 63 3.75 -8.93 -6.64
N LYS A 64 4.21 -7.85 -6.02
CA LYS A 64 5.42 -7.14 -6.43
C LYS A 64 6.48 -7.32 -5.36
N PHE A 65 7.73 -7.34 -5.76
CA PHE A 65 8.85 -7.43 -4.83
C PHE A 65 9.72 -6.19 -4.96
N ALA A 66 9.92 -5.49 -3.84
CA ALA A 66 10.74 -4.28 -3.75
C ALA A 66 12.02 -4.60 -2.99
N PRO A 67 13.15 -4.84 -3.69
CA PRO A 67 14.42 -5.16 -3.03
C PRO A 67 14.88 -4.00 -2.14
N TYR A 68 15.53 -4.30 -1.02
CA TYR A 68 16.04 -3.26 -0.13
C TYR A 68 17.08 -2.37 -0.80
N ASP A 69 17.82 -2.88 -1.76
CA ASP A 69 18.82 -2.09 -2.48
C ASP A 69 18.20 -1.03 -3.41
N GLU A 70 16.89 -1.12 -3.65
CA GLU A 70 16.12 -0.09 -4.36
C GLU A 70 15.46 0.90 -3.39
N ASP A 71 15.78 0.82 -2.13
CA ASP A 71 15.34 1.75 -1.07
C ASP A 71 13.82 1.95 -1.00
N PRO A 72 13.02 0.89 -0.91
CA PRO A 72 11.59 1.07 -0.69
C PRO A 72 11.35 1.68 0.69
N ARG A 73 10.45 2.66 0.76
CA ARG A 73 10.19 3.39 2.00
C ARG A 73 8.75 3.20 2.44
N ILE A 74 8.57 2.77 3.68
CA ILE A 74 7.27 2.77 4.32
C ILE A 74 6.93 4.21 4.72
N ILE A 75 5.91 4.78 4.07
CA ILE A 75 5.42 6.13 4.40
C ILE A 75 4.64 6.07 5.70
N GLY A 76 3.78 5.07 5.84
CA GLY A 76 2.97 4.89 7.02
C GLY A 76 1.91 3.82 6.82
N LYS A 77 1.20 3.53 7.92
CA LYS A 77 0.14 2.51 7.94
C LYS A 77 -1.20 3.13 7.57
N ILE A 78 -1.97 2.41 6.78
CA ILE A 78 -3.33 2.84 6.45
C ILE A 78 -4.23 2.56 7.66
N VAL A 79 -4.85 3.61 8.19
CA VAL A 79 -5.69 3.54 9.40
C VAL A 79 -7.15 3.90 9.14
N GLY A 80 -7.48 4.33 7.93
CA GLY A 80 -8.84 4.63 7.54
C GLY A 80 -8.93 4.96 6.06
N ASN A 81 -10.15 4.99 5.56
CA ASN A 81 -10.43 5.31 4.17
C ASN A 81 -11.83 5.89 4.05
N PHE A 82 -12.03 6.71 3.03
CA PHE A 82 -13.37 7.23 2.72
C PHE A 82 -13.44 7.58 1.24
N MET A 83 -14.66 7.55 0.71
CA MET A 83 -14.94 8.01 -0.64
C MET A 83 -15.35 9.48 -0.56
N PRO A 84 -14.62 10.40 -1.24
CA PRO A 84 -15.01 11.80 -1.24
C PRO A 84 -16.40 11.98 -1.84
N VAL A 85 -17.20 12.85 -1.23
CA VAL A 85 -18.52 13.20 -1.74
C VAL A 85 -18.39 14.55 -2.41
N GLU A 86 -18.79 14.61 -3.68
CA GLU A 86 -18.90 15.87 -4.40
C GLU A 86 -20.20 16.55 -3.99
N GLY A 87 -20.05 17.69 -3.34
CA GLY A 87 -21.19 18.47 -2.87
C GLY A 87 -21.66 19.50 -3.86
#